data_96ebbc22b993b6ba0424871058bb89d0
#
_entry.id   96ebbc22b993b6ba0424871058bb89d0
#
_cell.length_a   1.000
_cell.length_b   1.000
_cell.length_c   1.000
_cell.angle_alpha   90.00
_cell.angle_beta   90.00
_cell.angle_gamma   90.00
#
_symmetry.space_group_name_H-M   'P 1'
#
loop_
_entity.id
_entity.type
_entity.pdbx_description
1 polymer ?
#
loop_
_entity_poly.entity_id
_entity_poly.type
_entity_poly.pdbx_seq_one_letter_code
_entity_poly.pdbx_strand_id
1 'polypeptide(L)'
;MKTVHERSEVAEQQHIEGAPEPTPRGPWTFARWRLLSRRTLIATLPALALLAALTLLWQWYASQPTVDSQILPTPLAVWGVLVSQRDLLWQHTLVTLQETLVGFAVALVAGIICGALIDFSPWLRRALYPLLVASQTIPIIILAPLLVLWFGFGLLSKSIVVLLVCFFPIVVALTDGLRSADPELIRLFRAFGAGRWRIFWSVRLPGALPALFSGVRIAIAYSVIGAIFGEYVGSTAGLGFYMQLKQHSFATAGVLAAIVVTALLSVALFASVAVIERLALPWYYLQRRREA
;
A
#
# COMPACT_ATOMS: atom_id res chain seq x y z
N MET A 1 -13.75 -67.90 -25.30
CA MET A 1 -14.12 -66.86 -24.31
C MET A 1 -12.96 -66.49 -23.35
N LYS A 2 -11.71 -66.90 -23.66
CA LYS A 2 -10.50 -66.62 -22.89
C LYS A 2 -9.64 -65.46 -23.44
N THR A 3 -9.90 -64.95 -24.64
CA THR A 3 -9.01 -64.01 -25.35
C THR A 3 -9.31 -62.52 -25.11
N VAL A 4 -10.42 -62.18 -24.44
CA VAL A 4 -10.78 -60.76 -24.17
C VAL A 4 -10.20 -60.31 -22.84
N HIS A 5 -10.08 -61.17 -21.83
CA HIS A 5 -9.50 -60.86 -20.52
C HIS A 5 -7.99 -60.62 -20.55
N GLU A 6 -7.24 -61.42 -21.34
CA GLU A 6 -5.80 -61.24 -21.48
C GLU A 6 -5.39 -59.93 -22.18
N ARG A 7 -6.22 -59.42 -23.11
CA ARG A 7 -5.93 -58.17 -23.81
C ARG A 7 -6.20 -56.92 -22.92
N SER A 8 -7.11 -57.01 -21.94
CA SER A 8 -7.34 -55.90 -21.00
C SER A 8 -6.23 -55.78 -19.95
N GLU A 9 -5.68 -56.91 -19.49
CA GLU A 9 -4.57 -56.87 -18.52
C GLU A 9 -3.26 -56.39 -19.15
N VAL A 10 -2.98 -56.73 -20.41
CA VAL A 10 -1.78 -56.25 -21.13
C VAL A 10 -1.89 -54.77 -21.47
N ALA A 11 -3.08 -54.24 -21.77
CA ALA A 11 -3.32 -52.82 -22.02
C ALA A 11 -3.19 -51.98 -20.74
N GLU A 12 -3.62 -52.51 -19.59
CA GLU A 12 -3.53 -51.84 -18.30
C GLU A 12 -2.09 -51.81 -17.77
N GLN A 13 -1.29 -52.89 -18.02
CA GLN A 13 0.13 -52.89 -17.68
C GLN A 13 0.97 -51.95 -18.56
N GLN A 14 0.65 -51.78 -19.85
CA GLN A 14 1.35 -50.81 -20.71
C GLN A 14 1.06 -49.35 -20.37
N HIS A 15 -0.08 -49.05 -19.71
CA HIS A 15 -0.40 -47.72 -19.25
C HIS A 15 0.34 -47.32 -17.96
N ILE A 16 0.81 -48.29 -17.17
CA ILE A 16 1.55 -48.06 -15.92
C ILE A 16 3.07 -47.90 -16.18
N GLU A 17 3.59 -48.54 -17.22
CA GLU A 17 5.04 -48.48 -17.60
C GLU A 17 5.42 -47.14 -18.30
N GLY A 18 4.45 -46.33 -18.75
CA GLY A 18 4.68 -45.04 -19.44
C GLY A 18 4.64 -43.80 -18.54
N ALA A 19 4.53 -43.97 -17.23
CA ALA A 19 4.60 -42.80 -16.32
C ALA A 19 6.04 -42.25 -16.31
N PRO A 20 6.28 -40.98 -16.70
CA PRO A 20 7.61 -40.40 -16.65
C PRO A 20 8.13 -40.46 -15.22
N GLU A 21 9.29 -41.10 -15.01
CA GLU A 21 9.96 -41.08 -13.71
C GLU A 21 10.07 -39.66 -13.17
N PRO A 22 9.80 -39.43 -11.87
CA PRO A 22 9.97 -38.14 -11.27
C PRO A 22 11.46 -37.74 -11.39
N THR A 23 11.76 -36.81 -12.28
CA THR A 23 13.11 -36.26 -12.42
C THR A 23 13.62 -35.81 -11.06
N PRO A 24 14.82 -36.21 -10.63
CA PRO A 24 15.36 -35.80 -9.33
C PRO A 24 15.41 -34.29 -9.28
N ARG A 25 14.73 -33.70 -8.26
CA ARG A 25 14.78 -32.27 -7.97
C ARG A 25 16.21 -31.93 -7.61
N GLY A 26 16.99 -31.50 -8.60
CA GLY A 26 18.36 -31.07 -8.41
C GLY A 26 18.42 -29.89 -7.41
N PRO A 27 19.56 -29.75 -6.68
CA PRO A 27 19.73 -28.73 -5.68
C PRO A 27 19.45 -27.35 -6.30
N TRP A 28 18.66 -26.55 -5.60
CA TRP A 28 18.28 -25.18 -5.97
C TRP A 28 19.53 -24.34 -6.22
N THR A 29 19.99 -24.30 -7.45
CA THR A 29 21.25 -23.69 -7.81
C THR A 29 21.11 -22.16 -7.76
N PHE A 30 22.08 -21.51 -7.12
CA PHE A 30 22.31 -20.07 -7.05
C PHE A 30 22.24 -19.36 -8.42
N ALA A 31 22.29 -20.09 -9.51
CA ALA A 31 22.12 -19.62 -10.88
C ALA A 31 20.72 -19.00 -11.15
N ARG A 32 19.64 -19.49 -10.51
CA ARG A 32 18.29 -18.92 -10.67
C ARG A 32 18.15 -17.53 -10.04
N TRP A 33 18.87 -17.27 -8.96
CA TRP A 33 18.90 -15.95 -8.32
C TRP A 33 19.60 -14.89 -9.21
N ARG A 34 20.65 -15.28 -9.92
CA ARG A 34 21.35 -14.37 -10.85
C ARG A 34 20.52 -14.04 -12.09
N LEU A 35 19.69 -14.95 -12.59
CA LEU A 35 18.83 -14.69 -13.75
C LEU A 35 17.61 -13.82 -13.38
N LEU A 36 17.06 -13.99 -12.18
CA LEU A 36 15.97 -13.14 -11.67
C LEU A 36 16.49 -11.71 -11.38
N SER A 37 17.69 -11.56 -10.84
CA SER A 37 18.31 -10.26 -10.60
C SER A 37 18.64 -9.50 -11.90
N ARG A 38 19.10 -10.19 -12.96
CA ARG A 38 19.34 -9.56 -14.27
C ARG A 38 18.04 -9.11 -14.96
N ARG A 39 16.97 -9.91 -14.91
CA ARG A 39 15.68 -9.53 -15.51
C ARG A 39 15.03 -8.35 -14.75
N THR A 40 15.11 -8.33 -13.45
CA THR A 40 14.64 -7.18 -12.65
C THR A 40 15.51 -5.94 -12.88
N LEU A 41 16.82 -6.07 -12.97
CA LEU A 41 17.72 -4.96 -13.30
C LEU A 41 17.43 -4.37 -14.69
N ILE A 42 17.26 -5.20 -15.72
CA ILE A 42 16.92 -4.73 -17.07
C ILE A 42 15.53 -4.08 -17.11
N ALA A 43 14.56 -4.56 -16.30
CA ALA A 43 13.23 -3.98 -16.23
C ALA A 43 13.20 -2.63 -15.47
N THR A 44 14.12 -2.39 -14.52
CA THR A 44 14.20 -1.11 -13.78
C THR A 44 15.11 -0.07 -14.46
N LEU A 45 16.00 -0.51 -15.34
CA LEU A 45 16.98 0.37 -16.03
C LEU A 45 16.32 1.55 -16.78
N PRO A 46 15.23 1.36 -17.56
CA PRO A 46 14.56 2.46 -18.25
C PRO A 46 13.99 3.51 -17.28
N ALA A 47 13.41 3.06 -16.16
CA ALA A 47 12.86 3.97 -15.15
C ALA A 47 13.96 4.78 -14.46
N LEU A 48 15.09 4.14 -14.12
CA LEU A 48 16.24 4.81 -13.53
C LEU A 48 16.90 5.78 -14.54
N ALA A 49 17.02 5.39 -15.82
CA ALA A 49 17.57 6.24 -16.86
C ALA A 49 16.69 7.48 -17.07
N LEU A 50 15.37 7.32 -17.10
CA LEU A 50 14.43 8.44 -17.19
C LEU A 50 14.54 9.37 -15.98
N LEU A 51 14.59 8.81 -14.77
CA LEU A 51 14.75 9.59 -13.55
C LEU A 51 16.07 10.39 -13.56
N ALA A 52 17.16 9.75 -13.95
CA ALA A 52 18.46 10.39 -14.08
C ALA A 52 18.43 11.50 -15.14
N ALA A 53 17.83 11.25 -16.30
CA ALA A 53 17.69 12.25 -17.36
C ALA A 53 16.87 13.46 -16.90
N LEU A 54 15.74 13.24 -16.21
CA LEU A 54 14.92 14.32 -15.64
C LEU A 54 15.67 15.12 -14.56
N THR A 55 16.44 14.44 -13.70
CA THR A 55 17.26 15.10 -12.66
C THR A 55 18.38 15.93 -13.28
N LEU A 56 19.03 15.42 -14.33
CA LEU A 56 20.06 16.16 -15.07
C LEU A 56 19.47 17.36 -15.83
N LEU A 57 18.32 17.19 -16.44
CA LEU A 57 17.61 18.29 -17.12
C LEU A 57 17.22 19.38 -16.10
N TRP A 58 16.69 19.00 -14.94
CA TRP A 58 16.40 19.93 -13.85
C TRP A 58 17.67 20.64 -13.37
N GLN A 59 18.77 19.91 -13.14
CA GLN A 59 20.06 20.49 -12.73
C GLN A 59 20.53 21.51 -13.77
N TRP A 60 20.50 21.15 -15.05
CA TRP A 60 20.92 22.04 -16.14
C TRP A 60 20.05 23.30 -16.22
N TYR A 61 18.72 23.15 -16.17
CA TYR A 61 17.81 24.29 -16.25
C TYR A 61 17.92 25.23 -15.04
N ALA A 62 17.93 24.67 -13.84
CA ALA A 62 18.04 25.43 -12.59
C ALA A 62 19.42 26.11 -12.40
N SER A 63 20.44 25.69 -13.16
CA SER A 63 21.77 26.33 -13.15
C SER A 63 21.88 27.52 -14.10
N GLN A 64 20.85 27.84 -14.88
CA GLN A 64 20.88 28.98 -15.79
C GLN A 64 20.87 30.30 -15.00
N PRO A 65 21.64 31.34 -15.44
CA PRO A 65 21.70 32.63 -14.74
C PRO A 65 20.36 33.38 -14.68
N THR A 66 19.40 33.01 -15.56
CA THR A 66 18.07 33.58 -15.64
C THR A 66 17.09 32.99 -14.65
N VAL A 67 17.42 31.88 -13.99
CA VAL A 67 16.57 31.18 -13.05
C VAL A 67 16.94 31.58 -11.62
N ASP A 68 15.97 32.13 -10.90
CA ASP A 68 16.15 32.47 -9.49
C ASP A 68 16.22 31.18 -8.65
N SER A 69 17.34 31.00 -7.95
CA SER A 69 17.60 29.85 -7.08
C SER A 69 16.66 29.80 -5.86
N GLN A 70 16.03 30.93 -5.49
CA GLN A 70 14.99 30.95 -4.44
C GLN A 70 13.67 30.37 -4.94
N ILE A 71 13.40 30.42 -6.25
CA ILE A 71 12.20 29.86 -6.87
C ILE A 71 12.43 28.41 -7.25
N LEU A 72 13.52 28.13 -7.99
CA LEU A 72 13.87 26.78 -8.43
C LEU A 72 15.34 26.44 -8.08
N PRO A 73 15.58 25.88 -6.89
CA PRO A 73 16.93 25.46 -6.50
C PRO A 73 17.37 24.24 -7.31
N THR A 74 18.68 24.12 -7.47
CA THR A 74 19.28 22.95 -8.12
C THR A 74 19.13 21.68 -7.27
N PRO A 75 19.06 20.48 -7.88
CA PRO A 75 19.15 19.21 -7.17
C PRO A 75 20.34 19.11 -6.20
N LEU A 76 21.50 19.69 -6.60
CA LEU A 76 22.68 19.74 -5.76
C LEU A 76 22.46 20.59 -4.50
N ALA A 77 21.77 21.73 -4.60
CA ALA A 77 21.40 22.56 -3.44
C ALA A 77 20.45 21.82 -2.51
N VAL A 78 19.45 21.09 -3.05
CA VAL A 78 18.54 20.24 -2.26
C VAL A 78 19.33 19.15 -1.53
N TRP A 79 20.26 18.48 -2.20
CA TRP A 79 21.15 17.49 -1.57
C TRP A 79 22.00 18.09 -0.47
N GLY A 80 22.53 19.28 -0.68
CA GLY A 80 23.28 20.03 0.35
C GLY A 80 22.45 20.25 1.62
N VAL A 81 21.15 20.61 1.50
CA VAL A 81 20.22 20.75 2.63
C VAL A 81 19.94 19.40 3.30
N LEU A 82 19.71 18.33 2.52
CA LEU A 82 19.49 16.98 3.05
C LEU A 82 20.65 16.52 3.94
N VAL A 83 21.89 16.83 3.56
CA VAL A 83 23.08 16.44 4.32
C VAL A 83 23.31 17.37 5.51
N SER A 84 23.24 18.70 5.31
CA SER A 84 23.54 19.68 6.35
C SER A 84 22.49 19.76 7.46
N GLN A 85 21.21 19.50 7.13
CA GLN A 85 20.10 19.55 8.08
C GLN A 85 19.54 18.15 8.40
N ARG A 86 20.31 17.08 8.18
CA ARG A 86 19.86 15.69 8.35
C ARG A 86 19.25 15.41 9.73
N ASP A 87 19.89 15.95 10.80
CA ASP A 87 19.45 15.69 12.17
C ASP A 87 18.12 16.38 12.47
N LEU A 88 17.91 17.59 11.95
CA LEU A 88 16.67 18.33 12.04
C LEU A 88 15.55 17.64 11.23
N LEU A 89 15.85 17.27 9.99
CA LEU A 89 14.90 16.53 9.13
C LEU A 89 14.52 15.19 9.76
N TRP A 90 15.48 14.50 10.39
CA TRP A 90 15.19 13.24 11.09
C TRP A 90 14.24 13.43 12.27
N GLN A 91 14.44 14.45 13.10
CA GLN A 91 13.54 14.76 14.20
C GLN A 91 12.11 15.04 13.70
N HIS A 92 11.96 15.86 12.67
CA HIS A 92 10.67 16.13 12.05
C HIS A 92 10.05 14.87 11.42
N THR A 93 10.87 14.01 10.81
CA THR A 93 10.41 12.73 10.23
C THR A 93 9.83 11.79 11.30
N LEU A 94 10.45 11.72 12.47
CA LEU A 94 9.94 10.87 13.56
C LEU A 94 8.56 11.35 14.06
N VAL A 95 8.35 12.66 14.14
CA VAL A 95 7.05 13.22 14.52
C VAL A 95 5.98 12.87 13.48
N THR A 96 6.26 13.14 12.20
CA THR A 96 5.34 12.79 11.10
C THR A 96 5.07 11.28 11.05
N LEU A 97 6.09 10.45 11.27
CA LEU A 97 5.94 8.99 11.32
C LEU A 97 5.03 8.55 12.45
N GLN A 98 5.19 9.12 13.65
CA GLN A 98 4.33 8.81 14.80
C GLN A 98 2.88 9.18 14.52
N GLU A 99 2.61 10.40 14.01
CA GLU A 99 1.28 10.87 13.67
C GLU A 99 0.63 9.99 12.59
N THR A 100 1.41 9.65 11.56
CA THR A 100 1.01 8.76 10.48
C THR A 100 0.62 7.37 11.02
N LEU A 101 1.47 6.74 11.83
CA LEU A 101 1.21 5.38 12.33
C LEU A 101 0.02 5.33 13.29
N VAL A 102 -0.13 6.31 14.18
CA VAL A 102 -1.25 6.36 15.11
C VAL A 102 -2.58 6.56 14.37
N GLY A 103 -2.65 7.56 13.48
CA GLY A 103 -3.86 7.83 12.70
C GLY A 103 -4.21 6.66 11.76
N PHE A 104 -3.20 6.06 11.13
CA PHE A 104 -3.39 4.90 10.26
C PHE A 104 -3.86 3.66 11.04
N ALA A 105 -3.31 3.38 12.22
CA ALA A 105 -3.76 2.25 13.05
C ALA A 105 -5.23 2.39 13.45
N VAL A 106 -5.65 3.60 13.84
CA VAL A 106 -7.06 3.89 14.15
C VAL A 106 -7.94 3.73 12.91
N ALA A 107 -7.47 4.24 11.74
CA ALA A 107 -8.18 4.08 10.47
C ALA A 107 -8.33 2.62 10.05
N LEU A 108 -7.28 1.82 10.24
CA LEU A 108 -7.28 0.40 9.90
C LEU A 108 -8.31 -0.37 10.74
N VAL A 109 -8.30 -0.17 12.05
CA VAL A 109 -9.26 -0.83 12.97
C VAL A 109 -10.68 -0.39 12.66
N ALA A 110 -10.93 0.92 12.56
CA ALA A 110 -12.25 1.47 12.26
C ALA A 110 -12.74 1.02 10.87
N GLY A 111 -11.86 1.01 9.86
CA GLY A 111 -12.16 0.59 8.50
C GLY A 111 -12.52 -0.89 8.39
N ILE A 112 -11.78 -1.76 9.09
CA ILE A 112 -12.09 -3.20 9.14
C ILE A 112 -13.43 -3.44 9.83
N ILE A 113 -13.69 -2.81 10.97
CA ILE A 113 -14.97 -2.94 11.68
C ILE A 113 -16.12 -2.47 10.81
N CYS A 114 -16.00 -1.27 10.22
CA CYS A 114 -17.04 -0.70 9.37
C CYS A 114 -17.30 -1.55 8.11
N GLY A 115 -16.24 -2.00 7.43
CA GLY A 115 -16.36 -2.86 6.25
C GLY A 115 -17.03 -4.21 6.56
N ALA A 116 -16.68 -4.82 7.70
CA ALA A 116 -17.34 -6.04 8.17
C ALA A 116 -18.82 -5.79 8.49
N LEU A 117 -19.17 -4.72 9.20
CA LEU A 117 -20.56 -4.36 9.52
C LEU A 117 -21.40 -4.12 8.26
N ILE A 118 -20.83 -3.45 7.25
CA ILE A 118 -21.48 -3.23 5.95
C ILE A 118 -21.78 -4.55 5.24
N ASP A 119 -20.92 -5.56 5.35
CA ASP A 119 -21.14 -6.88 4.74
C ASP A 119 -22.26 -7.66 5.43
N PHE A 120 -22.36 -7.57 6.76
CA PHE A 120 -23.43 -8.26 7.51
C PHE A 120 -24.81 -7.66 7.35
N SER A 121 -24.94 -6.36 7.01
CA SER A 121 -26.23 -5.65 6.92
C SER A 121 -26.42 -4.93 5.58
N PRO A 122 -27.32 -5.43 4.71
CA PRO A 122 -27.66 -4.73 3.47
C PRO A 122 -28.24 -3.32 3.70
N TRP A 123 -28.93 -3.10 4.82
CA TRP A 123 -29.46 -1.80 5.20
C TRP A 123 -28.32 -0.82 5.53
N LEU A 124 -27.39 -1.25 6.37
CA LEU A 124 -26.24 -0.44 6.76
C LEU A 124 -25.39 -0.05 5.54
N ARG A 125 -25.25 -0.98 4.61
CA ARG A 125 -24.56 -0.72 3.35
C ARG A 125 -25.26 0.37 2.53
N ARG A 126 -26.58 0.27 2.34
CA ARG A 126 -27.34 1.28 1.57
C ARG A 126 -27.25 2.66 2.21
N ALA A 127 -27.13 2.72 3.53
CA ALA A 127 -27.00 3.97 4.27
C ALA A 127 -25.55 4.52 4.24
N LEU A 128 -24.56 3.68 4.56
CA LEU A 128 -23.17 4.16 4.73
C LEU A 128 -22.39 4.31 3.43
N TYR A 129 -22.59 3.43 2.44
CA TYR A 129 -21.79 3.47 1.21
C TYR A 129 -21.88 4.79 0.45
N PRO A 130 -23.07 5.39 0.24
CA PRO A 130 -23.17 6.72 -0.36
C PRO A 130 -22.49 7.82 0.46
N LEU A 131 -22.56 7.75 1.80
CA LEU A 131 -21.92 8.70 2.70
C LEU A 131 -20.39 8.60 2.63
N LEU A 132 -19.87 7.37 2.53
CA LEU A 132 -18.43 7.12 2.35
C LEU A 132 -17.93 7.73 1.03
N VAL A 133 -18.67 7.55 -0.06
CA VAL A 133 -18.34 8.16 -1.35
C VAL A 133 -18.41 9.68 -1.27
N ALA A 134 -19.47 10.22 -0.68
CA ALA A 134 -19.64 11.66 -0.51
C ALA A 134 -18.53 12.27 0.36
N SER A 135 -18.06 11.58 1.40
CA SER A 135 -16.98 12.08 2.25
C SER A 135 -15.67 12.34 1.50
N GLN A 136 -15.42 11.63 0.40
CA GLN A 136 -14.22 11.81 -0.43
C GLN A 136 -14.27 13.06 -1.31
N THR A 137 -15.44 13.67 -1.49
CA THR A 137 -15.58 14.92 -2.25
C THR A 137 -15.16 16.14 -1.44
N ILE A 138 -15.08 16.01 -0.11
CA ILE A 138 -14.67 17.11 0.77
C ILE A 138 -13.14 17.21 0.77
N PRO A 139 -12.56 18.36 0.34
CA PRO A 139 -11.12 18.54 0.36
C PRO A 139 -10.57 18.49 1.79
N ILE A 140 -9.69 17.55 2.07
CA ILE A 140 -9.13 17.37 3.42
C ILE A 140 -8.39 18.60 3.95
N ILE A 141 -7.82 19.41 3.04
CA ILE A 141 -7.11 20.64 3.39
C ILE A 141 -8.03 21.66 4.07
N ILE A 142 -9.34 21.62 3.78
CA ILE A 142 -10.33 22.51 4.39
C ILE A 142 -10.74 21.99 5.78
N LEU A 143 -10.75 20.67 5.96
CA LEU A 143 -11.14 20.04 7.23
C LEU A 143 -10.05 20.15 8.29
N ALA A 144 -8.78 20.15 7.91
CA ALA A 144 -7.67 20.19 8.86
C ALA A 144 -7.74 21.41 9.82
N PRO A 145 -7.98 22.66 9.37
CA PRO A 145 -8.16 23.80 10.26
C PRO A 145 -9.34 23.66 11.23
N LEU A 146 -10.46 23.10 10.76
CA LEU A 146 -11.65 22.89 11.60
C LEU A 146 -11.37 21.84 12.69
N LEU A 147 -10.66 20.78 12.35
CA LEU A 147 -10.28 19.75 13.32
C LEU A 147 -9.33 20.29 14.39
N VAL A 148 -8.40 21.16 14.01
CA VAL A 148 -7.54 21.85 14.97
C VAL A 148 -8.33 22.80 15.86
N LEU A 149 -9.32 23.51 15.32
CA LEU A 149 -10.21 24.39 16.09
C LEU A 149 -11.05 23.61 17.10
N TRP A 150 -11.56 22.42 16.73
CA TRP A 150 -12.44 21.63 17.59
C TRP A 150 -11.69 20.78 18.61
N PHE A 151 -10.55 20.21 18.24
CA PHE A 151 -9.79 19.24 19.04
C PHE A 151 -8.46 19.79 19.57
N GLY A 152 -8.11 21.03 19.21
CA GLY A 152 -6.87 21.69 19.64
C GLY A 152 -5.63 21.26 18.85
N PHE A 153 -4.51 21.88 19.25
CA PHE A 153 -3.19 21.62 18.68
C PHE A 153 -2.60 20.35 19.33
N GLY A 154 -2.68 19.21 18.67
CA GLY A 154 -2.16 17.98 19.25
C GLY A 154 -2.20 16.79 18.30
N LEU A 155 -1.80 15.63 18.84
CA LEU A 155 -1.80 14.38 18.10
C LEU A 155 -3.22 13.96 17.65
N LEU A 156 -4.26 14.31 18.46
CA LEU A 156 -5.64 13.91 18.19
C LEU A 156 -6.18 14.50 16.88
N SER A 157 -6.09 15.82 16.70
CA SER A 157 -6.57 16.50 15.49
C SER A 157 -5.89 15.96 14.23
N LYS A 158 -4.57 15.76 14.28
CA LYS A 158 -3.77 15.21 13.17
C LYS A 158 -4.11 13.74 12.89
N SER A 159 -4.27 12.92 13.94
CA SER A 159 -4.69 11.52 13.79
C SER A 159 -6.08 11.40 13.17
N ILE A 160 -7.00 12.34 13.44
CA ILE A 160 -8.32 12.37 12.78
C ILE A 160 -8.18 12.72 11.30
N VAL A 161 -7.29 13.65 10.92
CA VAL A 161 -7.01 13.95 9.50
C VAL A 161 -6.52 12.68 8.79
N VAL A 162 -5.55 11.98 9.36
CA VAL A 162 -5.02 10.71 8.81
C VAL A 162 -6.12 9.65 8.74
N LEU A 163 -6.93 9.51 9.80
CA LEU A 163 -8.08 8.61 9.84
C LEU A 163 -9.01 8.85 8.64
N LEU A 164 -9.44 10.09 8.41
CA LEU A 164 -10.39 10.44 7.35
C LEU A 164 -9.87 10.09 5.96
N VAL A 165 -8.58 10.31 5.71
CA VAL A 165 -7.94 9.98 4.42
C VAL A 165 -7.81 8.48 4.21
N CYS A 166 -7.48 7.72 5.27
CA CYS A 166 -7.18 6.29 5.17
C CYS A 166 -8.41 5.40 5.28
N PHE A 167 -9.46 5.87 5.96
CA PHE A 167 -10.65 5.07 6.28
C PHE A 167 -11.37 4.54 5.03
N PHE A 168 -11.63 5.42 4.07
CA PHE A 168 -12.38 5.07 2.87
C PHE A 168 -11.71 3.97 2.02
N PRO A 169 -10.43 4.08 1.63
CA PRO A 169 -9.77 3.02 0.87
C PRO A 169 -9.83 1.64 1.55
N ILE A 170 -9.71 1.62 2.89
CA ILE A 170 -9.75 0.38 3.67
C ILE A 170 -11.16 -0.22 3.66
N VAL A 171 -12.20 0.60 3.93
CA VAL A 171 -13.60 0.13 3.96
C VAL A 171 -14.03 -0.40 2.60
N VAL A 172 -13.76 0.35 1.54
CA VAL A 172 -14.15 -0.04 0.17
C VAL A 172 -13.44 -1.32 -0.25
N ALA A 173 -12.12 -1.38 -0.08
CA ALA A 173 -11.35 -2.57 -0.46
C ALA A 173 -11.81 -3.83 0.29
N LEU A 174 -12.08 -3.72 1.61
CA LEU A 174 -12.62 -4.85 2.38
C LEU A 174 -14.02 -5.24 1.92
N THR A 175 -14.92 -4.27 1.74
CA THR A 175 -16.31 -4.53 1.34
C THR A 175 -16.37 -5.19 -0.04
N ASP A 176 -15.58 -4.72 -0.99
CA ASP A 176 -15.51 -5.28 -2.34
C ASP A 176 -14.84 -6.67 -2.33
N GLY A 177 -13.79 -6.84 -1.53
CA GLY A 177 -13.15 -8.14 -1.33
C GLY A 177 -14.07 -9.18 -0.71
N LEU A 178 -14.88 -8.81 0.30
CA LEU A 178 -15.86 -9.73 0.91
C LEU A 178 -16.96 -10.15 -0.08
N ARG A 179 -17.27 -9.32 -1.07
CA ARG A 179 -18.27 -9.61 -2.09
C ARG A 179 -17.74 -10.44 -3.26
N SER A 180 -16.44 -10.40 -3.50
CA SER A 180 -15.80 -11.19 -4.56
C SER A 180 -15.63 -12.67 -4.18
N ALA A 181 -16.06 -13.07 -2.97
CA ALA A 181 -16.03 -14.47 -2.54
C ALA A 181 -16.84 -15.36 -3.47
N ASP A 182 -16.29 -16.54 -3.81
CA ASP A 182 -16.88 -17.49 -4.74
C ASP A 182 -18.30 -17.93 -4.29
N PRO A 183 -19.34 -17.68 -5.11
CA PRO A 183 -20.71 -18.06 -4.79
C PRO A 183 -20.91 -19.58 -4.69
N GLU A 184 -20.09 -20.39 -5.37
CA GLU A 184 -20.18 -21.84 -5.34
C GLU A 184 -19.68 -22.39 -4.02
N LEU A 185 -18.54 -21.87 -3.53
CA LEU A 185 -18.04 -22.19 -2.19
C LEU A 185 -19.07 -21.81 -1.12
N ILE A 186 -19.69 -20.63 -1.23
CA ILE A 186 -20.73 -20.21 -0.27
C ILE A 186 -21.92 -21.16 -0.30
N ARG A 187 -22.36 -21.61 -1.48
CA ARG A 187 -23.46 -22.58 -1.62
C ARG A 187 -23.09 -23.93 -1.02
N LEU A 188 -21.88 -24.40 -1.28
CA LEU A 188 -21.36 -25.66 -0.71
C LEU A 188 -21.36 -25.62 0.82
N PHE A 189 -20.79 -24.56 1.42
CA PHE A 189 -20.76 -24.42 2.88
C PHE A 189 -22.17 -24.37 3.50
N ARG A 190 -23.13 -23.73 2.80
CA ARG A 190 -24.54 -23.74 3.22
C ARG A 190 -25.18 -25.13 3.16
N ALA A 191 -24.88 -25.91 2.13
CA ALA A 191 -25.36 -27.28 2.00
C ALA A 191 -24.86 -28.18 3.17
N PHE A 192 -23.67 -27.91 3.68
CA PHE A 192 -23.13 -28.54 4.90
C PHE A 192 -23.64 -27.91 6.22
N GLY A 193 -24.65 -27.04 6.17
CA GLY A 193 -25.25 -26.44 7.38
C GLY A 193 -24.45 -25.32 8.01
N ALA A 194 -23.44 -24.74 7.31
CA ALA A 194 -22.66 -23.66 7.86
C ALA A 194 -23.47 -22.36 7.98
N GLY A 195 -23.51 -21.78 9.18
CA GLY A 195 -24.12 -20.48 9.43
C GLY A 195 -23.32 -19.31 8.83
N ARG A 196 -23.93 -18.11 8.80
CA ARG A 196 -23.35 -16.88 8.22
C ARG A 196 -21.97 -16.55 8.82
N TRP A 197 -21.80 -16.72 10.10
CA TRP A 197 -20.56 -16.45 10.83
C TRP A 197 -19.41 -17.37 10.38
N ARG A 198 -19.71 -18.67 10.25
CA ARG A 198 -18.73 -19.66 9.78
C ARG A 198 -18.31 -19.39 8.32
N ILE A 199 -19.27 -19.03 7.45
CA ILE A 199 -18.98 -18.65 6.06
C ILE A 199 -18.13 -17.40 5.99
N PHE A 200 -18.40 -16.40 6.85
CA PHE A 200 -17.60 -15.17 6.91
C PHE A 200 -16.13 -15.48 7.22
N TRP A 201 -15.85 -16.21 8.31
CA TRP A 201 -14.46 -16.48 8.71
C TRP A 201 -13.74 -17.50 7.86
N SER A 202 -14.42 -18.50 7.27
CA SER A 202 -13.79 -19.60 6.54
C SER A 202 -13.69 -19.37 5.04
N VAL A 203 -14.54 -18.51 4.45
CA VAL A 203 -14.61 -18.31 3.01
C VAL A 203 -14.41 -16.85 2.64
N ARG A 204 -15.26 -15.95 3.18
CA ARG A 204 -15.32 -14.56 2.73
C ARG A 204 -14.11 -13.75 3.18
N LEU A 205 -13.77 -13.79 4.45
CA LEU A 205 -12.65 -13.02 4.99
C LEU A 205 -11.30 -13.46 4.40
N PRO A 206 -10.94 -14.77 4.35
CA PRO A 206 -9.70 -15.19 3.71
C PRO A 206 -9.61 -14.81 2.23
N GLY A 207 -10.74 -14.89 1.50
CA GLY A 207 -10.82 -14.45 0.10
C GLY A 207 -10.71 -12.94 -0.08
N ALA A 208 -11.14 -12.15 0.92
CA ALA A 208 -11.10 -10.69 0.89
C ALA A 208 -9.71 -10.12 1.28
N LEU A 209 -8.85 -10.89 1.97
CA LEU A 209 -7.57 -10.39 2.45
C LEU A 209 -6.67 -9.76 1.36
N PRO A 210 -6.53 -10.33 0.14
CA PRO A 210 -5.74 -9.69 -0.91
C PRO A 210 -6.27 -8.32 -1.32
N ALA A 211 -7.59 -8.15 -1.39
CA ALA A 211 -8.23 -6.87 -1.68
C ALA A 211 -8.03 -5.89 -0.52
N LEU A 212 -8.21 -6.34 0.73
CA LEU A 212 -7.94 -5.54 1.92
C LEU A 212 -6.51 -5.01 1.92
N PHE A 213 -5.50 -5.86 1.70
CA PHE A 213 -4.10 -5.43 1.64
C PHE A 213 -3.84 -4.45 0.50
N SER A 214 -4.53 -4.56 -0.63
CA SER A 214 -4.47 -3.56 -1.70
C SER A 214 -4.99 -2.20 -1.23
N GLY A 215 -6.11 -2.15 -0.52
CA GLY A 215 -6.64 -0.92 0.11
C GLY A 215 -5.72 -0.38 1.19
N VAL A 216 -5.16 -1.23 2.03
CA VAL A 216 -4.21 -0.88 3.10
C VAL A 216 -2.94 -0.24 2.51
N ARG A 217 -2.41 -0.74 1.39
CA ARG A 217 -1.26 -0.13 0.70
C ARG A 217 -1.56 1.27 0.17
N ILE A 218 -2.75 1.48 -0.36
CA ILE A 218 -3.18 2.82 -0.81
C ILE A 218 -3.34 3.74 0.40
N ALA A 219 -4.00 3.26 1.45
CA ALA A 219 -4.24 4.03 2.66
C ALA A 219 -2.93 4.45 3.36
N ILE A 220 -1.93 3.56 3.49
CA ILE A 220 -0.66 3.90 4.14
C ILE A 220 0.15 4.92 3.32
N ALA A 221 0.06 4.93 2.00
CA ALA A 221 0.67 5.96 1.18
C ALA A 221 -0.01 7.33 1.39
N TYR A 222 -1.34 7.35 1.49
CA TYR A 222 -2.10 8.56 1.76
C TYR A 222 -2.01 9.04 3.20
N SER A 223 -1.69 8.18 4.17
CA SER A 223 -1.58 8.56 5.58
C SER A 223 -0.51 9.62 5.83
N VAL A 224 0.61 9.53 5.10
CA VAL A 224 1.70 10.54 5.16
C VAL A 224 1.20 11.90 4.67
N ILE A 225 0.42 11.92 3.58
CA ILE A 225 -0.19 13.15 3.06
C ILE A 225 -1.16 13.75 4.10
N GLY A 226 -1.97 12.90 4.74
CA GLY A 226 -2.88 13.32 5.81
C GLY A 226 -2.14 13.92 7.01
N ALA A 227 -1.03 13.32 7.43
CA ALA A 227 -0.19 13.83 8.51
C ALA A 227 0.39 15.21 8.15
N ILE A 228 0.97 15.35 6.95
CA ILE A 228 1.50 16.63 6.45
C ILE A 228 0.43 17.73 6.48
N PHE A 229 -0.80 17.46 6.01
CA PHE A 229 -1.88 18.46 6.06
C PHE A 229 -2.28 18.82 7.50
N GLY A 230 -2.30 17.84 8.40
CA GLY A 230 -2.54 18.10 9.82
C GLY A 230 -1.46 18.97 10.45
N GLU A 231 -0.20 18.76 10.06
CA GLU A 231 0.95 19.53 10.54
C GLU A 231 0.97 20.96 9.99
N TYR A 232 0.52 21.19 8.75
CA TYR A 232 0.48 22.51 8.13
C TYR A 232 -0.37 23.52 8.89
N VAL A 233 -1.41 23.07 9.60
CA VAL A 233 -2.42 23.96 10.18
C VAL A 233 -2.13 24.32 11.63
N GLY A 234 -1.34 23.51 12.34
CA GLY A 234 -1.21 23.78 13.76
C GLY A 234 -0.20 22.86 14.44
N SER A 235 0.97 22.72 13.86
CA SER A 235 2.05 21.96 14.47
C SER A 235 3.22 22.84 14.84
N THR A 236 3.99 22.40 15.84
CA THR A 236 5.29 22.96 16.20
C THR A 236 6.44 22.06 15.75
N ALA A 237 6.12 20.88 15.18
CA ALA A 237 7.10 19.90 14.71
C ALA A 237 6.47 19.05 13.60
N GLY A 238 7.27 18.31 12.87
CA GLY A 238 6.89 17.47 11.74
C GLY A 238 7.37 18.01 10.40
N LEU A 239 7.35 17.17 9.36
CA LEU A 239 7.83 17.54 8.02
C LEU A 239 6.96 18.63 7.37
N GLY A 240 5.63 18.61 7.60
CA GLY A 240 4.72 19.66 7.13
C GLY A 240 5.00 21.01 7.80
N PHE A 241 5.24 21.02 9.10
CA PHE A 241 5.68 22.22 9.81
C PHE A 241 7.03 22.74 9.27
N TYR A 242 8.00 21.85 9.07
CA TYR A 242 9.29 22.25 8.50
C TYR A 242 9.12 22.83 7.09
N MET A 243 8.27 22.23 6.23
CA MET A 243 7.96 22.77 4.90
C MET A 243 7.37 24.18 5.00
N GLN A 244 6.40 24.39 5.88
CA GLN A 244 5.76 25.69 6.09
C GLN A 244 6.77 26.74 6.54
N LEU A 245 7.63 26.42 7.51
CA LEU A 245 8.69 27.30 8.00
C LEU A 245 9.67 27.70 6.89
N LYS A 246 10.09 26.73 6.06
CA LYS A 246 11.00 26.98 4.92
C LYS A 246 10.31 27.78 3.80
N GLN A 247 9.02 27.56 3.58
CA GLN A 247 8.23 28.29 2.60
C GLN A 247 8.13 29.78 2.98
N HIS A 248 7.84 30.09 4.25
CA HIS A 248 7.76 31.47 4.73
C HIS A 248 9.10 32.22 4.69
N SER A 249 10.22 31.50 4.74
CA SER A 249 11.58 32.07 4.61
C SER A 249 12.13 32.01 3.18
N PHE A 250 11.30 31.68 2.18
CA PHE A 250 11.73 31.52 0.77
C PHE A 250 12.90 30.55 0.58
N ALA A 251 13.12 29.64 1.52
CA ALA A 251 14.16 28.62 1.45
C ALA A 251 13.67 27.38 0.71
N THR A 252 13.39 27.51 -0.59
CA THR A 252 12.76 26.48 -1.43
C THR A 252 13.56 25.17 -1.48
N ALA A 253 14.90 25.24 -1.38
CA ALA A 253 15.73 24.04 -1.28
C ALA A 253 15.38 23.19 -0.04
N GLY A 254 15.01 23.84 1.08
CA GLY A 254 14.54 23.17 2.30
C GLY A 254 13.17 22.52 2.10
N VAL A 255 12.25 23.20 1.41
CA VAL A 255 10.93 22.64 1.09
C VAL A 255 11.09 21.40 0.23
N LEU A 256 11.90 21.47 -0.83
CA LEU A 256 12.15 20.31 -1.72
C LEU A 256 12.87 19.17 -0.99
N ALA A 257 13.80 19.48 -0.08
CA ALA A 257 14.43 18.47 0.76
C ALA A 257 13.41 17.72 1.62
N ALA A 258 12.47 18.43 2.25
CA ALA A 258 11.39 17.80 3.02
C ALA A 258 10.44 16.99 2.14
N ILE A 259 10.14 17.43 0.92
CA ILE A 259 9.33 16.66 -0.05
C ILE A 259 10.03 15.33 -0.40
N VAL A 260 11.35 15.35 -0.62
CA VAL A 260 12.12 14.13 -0.87
C VAL A 260 12.05 13.17 0.31
N VAL A 261 12.23 13.67 1.55
CA VAL A 261 12.14 12.85 2.77
C VAL A 261 10.73 12.29 2.94
N THR A 262 9.70 13.09 2.70
CA THR A 262 8.28 12.66 2.74
C THR A 262 8.00 11.55 1.72
N ALA A 263 8.51 11.69 0.50
CA ALA A 263 8.36 10.67 -0.53
C ALA A 263 9.06 9.37 -0.15
N LEU A 264 10.28 9.44 0.38
CA LEU A 264 11.02 8.28 0.88
C LEU A 264 10.30 7.60 2.04
N LEU A 265 9.75 8.37 2.98
CA LEU A 265 8.95 7.86 4.10
C LEU A 265 7.70 7.12 3.58
N SER A 266 6.97 7.73 2.64
CA SER A 266 5.78 7.13 2.04
C SER A 266 6.09 5.82 1.31
N VAL A 267 7.17 5.79 0.51
CA VAL A 267 7.64 4.58 -0.18
C VAL A 267 8.07 3.50 0.81
N ALA A 268 8.79 3.86 1.88
CA ALA A 268 9.21 2.92 2.92
C ALA A 268 8.02 2.29 3.63
N LEU A 269 7.00 3.08 3.99
CA LEU A 269 5.77 2.59 4.60
C LEU A 269 4.96 1.71 3.64
N PHE A 270 4.84 2.10 2.38
CA PHE A 270 4.20 1.27 1.34
C PHE A 270 4.92 -0.07 1.17
N ALA A 271 6.25 -0.05 1.12
CA ALA A 271 7.06 -1.26 1.00
C ALA A 271 6.93 -2.16 2.23
N SER A 272 6.86 -1.59 3.45
CA SER A 272 6.67 -2.35 4.68
C SER A 272 5.34 -3.11 4.67
N VAL A 273 4.24 -2.45 4.26
CA VAL A 273 2.93 -3.12 4.09
C VAL A 273 3.00 -4.21 3.01
N ALA A 274 3.68 -3.97 1.89
CA ALA A 274 3.84 -4.98 0.85
C ALA A 274 4.64 -6.21 1.33
N VAL A 275 5.62 -6.02 2.22
CA VAL A 275 6.34 -7.12 2.87
C VAL A 275 5.42 -7.87 3.83
N ILE A 276 4.67 -7.16 4.69
CA ILE A 276 3.69 -7.76 5.61
C ILE A 276 2.66 -8.59 4.84
N GLU A 277 2.12 -8.06 3.74
CA GLU A 277 1.18 -8.78 2.86
C GLU A 277 1.77 -10.10 2.36
N ARG A 278 3.01 -10.09 1.87
CA ARG A 278 3.67 -11.31 1.36
C ARG A 278 3.87 -12.37 2.46
N LEU A 279 4.14 -11.93 3.68
CA LEU A 279 4.30 -12.81 4.84
C LEU A 279 2.95 -13.32 5.35
N ALA A 280 1.90 -12.50 5.30
CA ALA A 280 0.56 -12.84 5.77
C ALA A 280 -0.22 -13.71 4.77
N LEU A 281 0.04 -13.60 3.45
CA LEU A 281 -0.71 -14.26 2.38
C LEU A 281 0.16 -15.19 1.51
N PRO A 282 0.92 -16.13 2.07
CA PRO A 282 1.80 -17.00 1.27
C PRO A 282 1.03 -17.87 0.27
N TRP A 283 -0.20 -18.31 0.62
CA TRP A 283 -1.06 -19.11 -0.24
C TRP A 283 -1.48 -18.37 -1.51
N TYR A 284 -1.80 -17.09 -1.43
CA TYR A 284 -2.21 -16.27 -2.55
C TYR A 284 -1.11 -16.15 -3.61
N TYR A 285 0.12 -15.93 -3.17
CA TYR A 285 1.29 -15.81 -4.06
C TYR A 285 1.71 -17.16 -4.67
N LEU A 286 1.46 -18.29 -3.98
CA LEU A 286 1.73 -19.62 -4.50
C LEU A 286 0.75 -20.01 -5.62
N GLN A 287 -0.54 -19.66 -5.47
CA GLN A 287 -1.55 -19.92 -6.52
C GLN A 287 -1.25 -19.12 -7.80
N ARG A 288 -0.96 -17.83 -7.69
CA ARG A 288 -0.59 -16.99 -8.83
C ARG A 288 0.64 -17.47 -9.60
N ARG A 289 1.58 -18.14 -8.93
CA ARG A 289 2.77 -18.72 -9.59
C ARG A 289 2.46 -19.99 -10.35
N ARG A 290 1.34 -20.66 -10.09
CA ARG A 290 0.91 -21.86 -10.83
C ARG A 290 0.11 -21.52 -12.08
N GLU A 291 -0.50 -20.35 -12.12
CA GLU A 291 -1.32 -19.86 -13.24
C GLU A 291 -0.50 -19.04 -14.26
N ALA A 292 0.71 -18.58 -13.91
CA ALA A 292 1.64 -17.82 -14.75
C ALA A 292 2.77 -18.71 -15.30
#